data_9d59bd33f69b42056c1176a310896dc8
#
_entry.id   9d59bd33f69b42056c1176a310896dc8
#
_cell.length_a   1.000
_cell.length_b   1.000
_cell.length_c   1.000
_cell.angle_alpha   90.00
_cell.angle_beta   90.00
_cell.angle_gamma   90.00
#
_symmetry.space_group_name_H-M   'P 1'
#
loop_
_entity.id
_entity.type
_entity.pdbx_description
1 polymer ?
#
loop_
_entity_poly.entity_id
_entity_poly.type
_entity_poly.pdbx_seq_one_letter_code
_entity_poly.pdbx_strand_id
1 'polypeptide(L)'
;MKPYKKEIDILWKKKLLFSGVFVQENLLHAIMDRYLKEITCKQWLVMVVADAYDAPPDLSTLAKMLGCTRQNIKKLAVSLEKAGYVALNPSEKDGRSLCVEITDRGKEIIENSKNLEKKVHGSLFRDFTDREIEEYFRLSGKMMKGFGYLENCFREMKENGEM
;
A
#
# COMPACT_ATOMS: atom_id res chain seq x y z
N MET A 1 1.72 10.64 24.57
CA MET A 1 0.71 11.59 24.02
C MET A 1 -0.12 12.13 25.17
N LYS A 2 -0.20 13.44 25.40
CA LYS A 2 -1.01 14.00 26.51
C LYS A 2 -2.48 13.69 26.25
N PRO A 3 -3.27 13.21 27.22
CA PRO A 3 -4.68 12.95 27.02
C PRO A 3 -5.40 14.27 26.72
N TYR A 4 -6.17 14.29 25.64
CA TYR A 4 -7.04 15.42 25.31
C TYR A 4 -8.07 15.61 26.44
N LYS A 5 -8.06 16.78 27.08
CA LYS A 5 -8.94 17.12 28.22
C LYS A 5 -10.39 17.45 27.83
N LYS A 6 -10.78 17.36 26.55
CA LYS A 6 -12.14 17.61 26.07
C LYS A 6 -12.80 16.32 25.58
N GLU A 7 -14.06 16.18 25.85
CA GLU A 7 -14.92 15.19 25.22
C GLU A 7 -14.81 15.35 23.70
N ILE A 8 -14.26 14.31 23.02
CA ILE A 8 -13.94 14.37 21.60
C ILE A 8 -15.23 14.07 20.84
N ASP A 9 -15.83 15.09 20.21
CA ASP A 9 -17.00 14.92 19.36
C ASP A 9 -16.70 14.09 18.10
N ILE A 10 -17.76 13.70 17.38
CA ILE A 10 -17.63 12.85 16.18
C ILE A 10 -16.86 13.54 15.05
N LEU A 11 -16.96 14.87 14.91
CA LEU A 11 -16.24 15.62 13.89
C LEU A 11 -14.73 15.60 14.18
N TRP A 12 -14.36 15.77 15.44
CA TRP A 12 -12.96 15.70 15.85
C TRP A 12 -12.38 14.30 15.68
N LYS A 13 -13.16 13.25 15.98
CA LYS A 13 -12.77 11.85 15.70
C LYS A 13 -12.51 11.63 14.21
N LYS A 14 -13.37 12.14 13.32
CA LYS A 14 -13.16 12.08 11.87
C LYS A 14 -11.84 12.77 11.44
N LYS A 15 -11.54 13.95 12.01
CA LYS A 15 -10.28 14.66 11.72
C LYS A 15 -9.06 13.85 12.17
N LEU A 16 -9.12 13.24 13.35
CA LEU A 16 -8.03 12.40 13.87
C LEU A 16 -7.85 11.12 13.02
N LEU A 17 -8.94 10.48 12.63
CA LEU A 17 -8.88 9.31 11.75
C LEU A 17 -8.29 9.66 10.38
N PHE A 18 -8.72 10.78 9.80
CA PHE A 18 -8.18 11.26 8.52
C PHE A 18 -6.68 11.54 8.60
N SER A 19 -6.23 12.35 9.58
CA SER A 19 -4.80 12.65 9.74
C SER A 19 -4.00 11.42 10.18
N GLY A 20 -4.63 10.51 10.92
CA GLY A 20 -4.03 9.26 11.39
C GLY A 20 -3.56 8.35 10.26
N VAL A 21 -4.24 8.35 9.10
CA VAL A 21 -3.82 7.56 7.92
C VAL A 21 -2.40 7.95 7.47
N PHE A 22 -2.12 9.25 7.35
CA PHE A 22 -0.81 9.74 6.93
C PHE A 22 0.27 9.46 7.98
N VAL A 23 -0.08 9.60 9.27
CA VAL A 23 0.85 9.29 10.37
C VAL A 23 1.18 7.79 10.39
N GLN A 24 0.17 6.93 10.25
CA GLN A 24 0.35 5.47 10.24
C GLN A 24 1.20 5.02 9.04
N GLU A 25 0.95 5.57 7.85
CA GLU A 25 1.76 5.30 6.66
C GLU A 25 3.23 5.65 6.91
N ASN A 26 3.51 6.87 7.39
CA ASN A 26 4.87 7.32 7.64
C ASN A 26 5.59 6.47 8.70
N LEU A 27 4.91 6.15 9.80
CA LEU A 27 5.47 5.30 10.85
C LEU A 27 5.77 3.89 10.35
N LEU A 28 4.84 3.30 9.60
CA LEU A 28 5.01 1.95 9.07
C LEU A 28 6.18 1.89 8.07
N HIS A 29 6.26 2.84 7.14
CA HIS A 29 7.39 2.93 6.21
C HIS A 29 8.73 3.10 6.96
N ALA A 30 8.80 4.02 7.91
CA ALA A 30 10.03 4.27 8.67
C ALA A 30 10.48 3.06 9.49
N ILE A 31 9.53 2.27 10.02
CA ILE A 31 9.83 1.04 10.74
C ILE A 31 10.29 -0.04 9.74
N MET A 32 9.53 -0.29 8.68
CA MET A 32 9.83 -1.34 7.71
C MET A 32 11.17 -1.11 7.02
N ASP A 33 11.48 0.11 6.59
CA ASP A 33 12.74 0.44 5.90
C ASP A 33 13.99 0.24 6.78
N ARG A 34 13.85 0.24 8.12
CA ARG A 34 14.97 -0.10 9.03
C ARG A 34 15.30 -1.59 9.05
N TYR A 35 14.33 -2.44 8.74
CA TYR A 35 14.46 -3.90 8.86
C TYR A 35 14.52 -4.61 7.51
N LEU A 36 14.02 -3.99 6.44
CA LEU A 36 14.20 -4.45 5.06
C LEU A 36 15.59 -3.98 4.58
N LYS A 37 16.58 -4.87 4.61
CA LYS A 37 17.99 -4.50 4.36
C LYS A 37 18.31 -4.22 2.89
N GLU A 38 17.63 -4.92 1.98
CA GLU A 38 17.97 -4.95 0.55
C GLU A 38 17.03 -4.13 -0.31
N ILE A 39 15.80 -3.91 0.16
CA ILE A 39 14.74 -3.19 -0.55
C ILE A 39 13.98 -2.26 0.40
N THR A 40 13.35 -1.24 -0.15
CA THR A 40 12.47 -0.36 0.62
C THR A 40 11.10 -1.00 0.82
N CYS A 41 10.32 -0.51 1.81
CA CYS A 41 8.95 -0.95 2.05
C CYS A 41 8.07 -0.82 0.79
N LYS A 42 8.23 0.27 0.02
CA LYS A 42 7.49 0.47 -1.25
C LYS A 42 7.89 -0.54 -2.33
N GLN A 43 9.15 -0.89 -2.44
CA GLN A 43 9.63 -1.94 -3.34
C GLN A 43 9.12 -3.32 -2.92
N TRP A 44 9.16 -3.62 -1.62
CA TRP A 44 8.62 -4.84 -1.04
C TRP A 44 7.11 -4.99 -1.36
N LEU A 45 6.31 -3.93 -1.16
CA LEU A 45 4.88 -3.93 -1.49
C LEU A 45 4.61 -4.22 -2.98
N VAL A 46 5.41 -3.64 -3.89
CA VAL A 46 5.29 -3.94 -5.33
C VAL A 46 5.52 -5.41 -5.60
N MET A 47 6.55 -6.01 -4.98
CA MET A 47 6.89 -7.42 -5.16
C MET A 47 5.81 -8.35 -4.59
N VAL A 48 5.38 -8.13 -3.34
CA VAL A 48 4.36 -8.96 -2.68
C VAL A 48 3.02 -8.89 -3.41
N VAL A 49 2.62 -7.70 -3.88
CA VAL A 49 1.39 -7.58 -4.65
C VAL A 49 1.53 -8.23 -6.03
N ALA A 50 2.68 -8.12 -6.70
CA ALA A 50 2.89 -8.78 -7.98
C ALA A 50 2.90 -10.31 -7.86
N ASP A 51 3.51 -10.85 -6.80
CA ASP A 51 3.57 -12.29 -6.50
C ASP A 51 2.19 -12.92 -6.15
N ALA A 52 1.25 -12.10 -5.71
CA ALA A 52 -0.11 -12.55 -5.39
C ALA A 52 -1.01 -12.78 -6.62
N TYR A 53 -0.57 -12.46 -7.83
CA TYR A 53 -1.31 -12.69 -9.07
C TYR A 53 -0.88 -14.00 -9.74
N ASP A 54 -1.84 -14.73 -10.31
CA ASP A 54 -1.57 -15.96 -11.06
C ASP A 54 -0.76 -15.70 -12.35
N ALA A 55 -0.89 -14.50 -12.92
CA ALA A 55 -0.10 -14.06 -14.07
C ALA A 55 0.52 -12.69 -13.79
N PRO A 56 1.72 -12.39 -14.33
CA PRO A 56 2.42 -11.14 -14.07
C PRO A 56 1.54 -9.91 -14.32
N PRO A 57 1.24 -9.07 -13.31
CA PRO A 57 0.38 -7.90 -13.46
C PRO A 57 1.11 -6.78 -14.20
N ASP A 58 0.37 -5.99 -14.99
CA ASP A 58 0.93 -4.80 -15.61
C ASP A 58 1.09 -3.63 -14.61
N LEU A 59 1.87 -2.62 -15.01
CA LEU A 59 2.16 -1.44 -14.18
C LEU A 59 0.90 -0.66 -13.78
N SER A 60 -0.16 -0.68 -14.59
CA SER A 60 -1.40 0.03 -14.32
C SER A 60 -2.23 -0.69 -13.25
N THR A 61 -2.26 -2.01 -13.33
CA THR A 61 -2.87 -2.88 -12.31
C THR A 61 -2.20 -2.68 -10.95
N LEU A 62 -0.87 -2.74 -10.90
CA LEU A 62 -0.11 -2.48 -9.66
C LEU A 62 -0.34 -1.06 -9.12
N ALA A 63 -0.37 -0.06 -10.01
CA ALA A 63 -0.64 1.32 -9.62
C ALA A 63 -2.00 1.48 -8.95
N LYS A 64 -3.04 0.86 -9.53
CA LYS A 64 -4.39 0.85 -8.97
C LYS A 64 -4.44 0.14 -7.62
N MET A 65 -3.81 -1.02 -7.50
CA MET A 65 -3.80 -1.80 -6.27
C MET A 65 -3.08 -1.09 -5.13
N LEU A 66 -1.98 -0.41 -5.44
CA LEU A 66 -1.14 0.28 -4.46
C LEU A 66 -1.50 1.76 -4.25
N GLY A 67 -2.55 2.26 -4.89
CA GLY A 67 -2.98 3.67 -4.77
C GLY A 67 -1.92 4.67 -5.26
N CYS A 68 -1.09 4.27 -6.25
CA CYS A 68 0.02 5.06 -6.78
C CYS A 68 -0.21 5.45 -8.24
N THR A 69 0.63 6.38 -8.75
CA THR A 69 0.67 6.64 -10.19
C THR A 69 1.44 5.52 -10.93
N ARG A 70 1.04 5.23 -12.18
CA ARG A 70 1.76 4.28 -13.04
C ARG A 70 3.25 4.65 -13.18
N GLN A 71 3.56 5.95 -13.23
CA GLN A 71 4.94 6.44 -13.31
C GLN A 71 5.75 6.11 -12.04
N ASN A 72 5.14 6.20 -10.86
CA ASN A 72 5.79 5.81 -9.61
C ASN A 72 6.08 4.32 -9.57
N ILE A 73 5.08 3.48 -9.94
CA ILE A 73 5.30 2.03 -10.04
C ILE A 73 6.40 1.70 -11.05
N LYS A 74 6.42 2.36 -12.22
CA LYS A 74 7.50 2.16 -13.21
C LYS A 74 8.89 2.44 -12.62
N LYS A 75 9.06 3.51 -11.86
CA LYS A 75 10.35 3.82 -11.20
C LYS A 75 10.76 2.73 -10.21
N LEU A 76 9.83 2.24 -9.39
CA LEU A 76 10.09 1.16 -8.44
C LEU A 76 10.43 -0.15 -9.15
N ALA A 77 9.66 -0.52 -10.17
CA ALA A 77 9.87 -1.74 -10.96
C ALA A 77 11.21 -1.73 -11.70
N VAL A 78 11.60 -0.61 -12.32
CA VAL A 78 12.94 -0.46 -12.97
C VAL A 78 14.07 -0.58 -11.93
N SER A 79 13.88 -0.04 -10.73
CA SER A 79 14.87 -0.20 -9.65
C SER A 79 14.99 -1.65 -9.19
N LEU A 80 13.87 -2.37 -9.07
CA LEU A 80 13.82 -3.79 -8.73
C LEU A 80 14.42 -4.68 -9.83
N GLU A 81 14.17 -4.35 -11.10
CA GLU A 81 14.77 -5.04 -12.25
C GLU A 81 16.29 -4.90 -12.27
N LYS A 82 16.81 -3.69 -12.04
CA LYS A 82 18.26 -3.46 -11.93
C LYS A 82 18.91 -4.26 -10.79
N ALA A 83 18.17 -4.49 -9.71
CA ALA A 83 18.61 -5.32 -8.59
C ALA A 83 18.42 -6.83 -8.86
N GLY A 84 17.75 -7.21 -9.97
CA GLY A 84 17.51 -8.59 -10.37
C GLY A 84 16.37 -9.27 -9.63
N TYR A 85 15.48 -8.53 -8.96
CA TYR A 85 14.35 -9.08 -8.21
C TYR A 85 13.09 -9.26 -9.05
N VAL A 86 12.95 -8.50 -10.12
CA VAL A 86 11.85 -8.63 -11.09
C VAL A 86 12.38 -8.59 -12.51
N ALA A 87 11.61 -9.07 -13.47
CA ALA A 87 11.77 -8.87 -14.91
C ALA A 87 10.60 -8.02 -15.42
N LEU A 88 10.88 -7.08 -16.32
CA LEU A 88 9.89 -6.26 -17.00
C LEU A 88 9.69 -6.76 -18.42
N ASN A 89 8.61 -7.49 -18.64
CA ASN A 89 8.29 -8.10 -19.93
C ASN A 89 7.13 -7.36 -20.61
N PRO A 90 7.10 -7.26 -21.95
CA PRO A 90 5.92 -6.78 -22.66
C PRO A 90 4.70 -7.63 -22.32
N SER A 91 3.55 -6.99 -22.14
CA SER A 91 2.29 -7.70 -21.90
C SER A 91 1.88 -8.48 -23.16
N GLU A 92 1.48 -9.73 -22.99
CA GLU A 92 0.94 -10.55 -24.08
C GLU A 92 -0.37 -9.98 -24.66
N LYS A 93 -1.15 -9.27 -23.83
CA LYS A 93 -2.43 -8.66 -24.21
C LYS A 93 -2.27 -7.32 -24.92
N ASP A 94 -1.26 -6.56 -24.54
CA ASP A 94 -0.95 -5.24 -25.10
C ASP A 94 0.56 -5.04 -25.05
N GLY A 95 1.24 -5.30 -26.16
CA GLY A 95 2.70 -5.20 -26.28
C GLY A 95 3.30 -3.81 -25.91
N ARG A 96 2.45 -2.80 -25.65
CA ARG A 96 2.87 -1.46 -25.20
C ARG A 96 2.95 -1.35 -23.68
N SER A 97 2.31 -2.24 -22.93
CA SER A 97 2.37 -2.28 -21.47
C SER A 97 3.46 -3.25 -21.00
N LEU A 98 4.06 -2.92 -19.86
CA LEU A 98 5.05 -3.76 -19.18
C LEU A 98 4.36 -4.48 -18.01
N CYS A 99 4.61 -5.79 -17.92
CA CYS A 99 4.24 -6.64 -16.81
C CYS A 99 5.45 -6.86 -15.89
N VAL A 100 5.17 -7.02 -14.61
CA VAL A 100 6.19 -7.24 -13.57
C VAL A 100 6.15 -8.71 -13.18
N GLU A 101 7.18 -9.45 -13.54
CA GLU A 101 7.37 -10.85 -13.20
C GLU A 101 8.40 -10.98 -12.09
N ILE A 102 8.10 -11.76 -11.04
CA ILE A 102 9.02 -11.98 -9.93
C ILE A 102 10.05 -13.04 -10.33
N THR A 103 11.34 -12.71 -10.24
CA THR A 103 12.44 -13.65 -10.48
C THR A 103 12.61 -14.62 -9.30
N ASP A 104 13.40 -15.68 -9.47
CA ASP A 104 13.71 -16.60 -8.36
C ASP A 104 14.41 -15.87 -7.22
N ARG A 105 15.32 -14.93 -7.52
CA ARG A 105 15.94 -14.06 -6.52
C ARG A 105 14.91 -13.16 -5.82
N GLY A 106 13.90 -12.67 -6.54
CA GLY A 106 12.78 -11.93 -5.97
C GLY A 106 11.95 -12.78 -5.02
N LYS A 107 11.69 -14.05 -5.37
CA LYS A 107 10.99 -15.01 -4.50
C LYS A 107 11.76 -15.27 -3.20
N GLU A 108 13.09 -15.38 -3.26
CA GLU A 108 13.93 -15.52 -2.06
C GLU A 108 13.78 -14.31 -1.13
N ILE A 109 13.75 -13.08 -1.65
CA ILE A 109 13.53 -11.87 -0.84
C ILE A 109 12.16 -11.89 -0.19
N ILE A 110 11.10 -12.26 -0.93
CA ILE A 110 9.73 -12.36 -0.39
C ILE A 110 9.70 -13.42 0.72
N GLU A 111 10.27 -14.60 0.49
CA GLU A 111 10.31 -15.69 1.48
C GLU A 111 11.06 -15.28 2.75
N ASN A 112 12.22 -14.65 2.61
CA ASN A 112 13.02 -14.14 3.73
C ASN A 112 12.27 -13.06 4.52
N SER A 113 11.36 -12.31 3.87
CA SER A 113 10.55 -11.28 4.55
C SER A 113 9.40 -11.86 5.38
N LYS A 114 8.96 -13.11 5.15
CA LYS A 114 7.82 -13.72 5.86
C LYS A 114 7.98 -13.75 7.39
N ASN A 115 9.18 -14.00 7.88
CA ASN A 115 9.44 -13.97 9.33
C ASN A 115 9.31 -12.56 9.91
N LEU A 116 9.76 -11.54 9.16
CA LEU A 116 9.58 -10.13 9.54
C LEU A 116 8.09 -9.77 9.50
N GLU A 117 7.40 -10.15 8.44
CA GLU A 117 5.97 -9.91 8.26
C GLU A 117 5.14 -10.52 9.40
N LYS A 118 5.41 -11.77 9.79
CA LYS A 118 4.76 -12.41 10.95
C LYS A 118 5.00 -11.63 12.26
N LYS A 119 6.21 -11.12 12.48
CA LYS A 119 6.54 -10.29 13.65
C LYS A 119 5.85 -8.93 13.59
N VAL A 120 5.77 -8.31 12.41
CA VAL A 120 5.06 -7.04 12.20
C VAL A 120 3.58 -7.21 12.53
N HIS A 121 2.90 -8.22 11.95
CA HIS A 121 1.49 -8.47 12.21
C HIS A 121 1.24 -8.79 13.68
N GLY A 122 2.01 -9.70 14.29
CA GLY A 122 1.86 -10.07 15.69
C GLY A 122 2.14 -8.91 16.66
N SER A 123 2.99 -7.94 16.29
CA SER A 123 3.26 -6.77 17.13
C SER A 123 2.24 -5.64 16.90
N LEU A 124 1.87 -5.38 15.65
CA LEU A 124 0.95 -4.31 15.28
C LEU A 124 -0.46 -4.55 15.83
N PHE A 125 -0.90 -5.80 15.81
CA PHE A 125 -2.23 -6.20 16.23
C PHE A 125 -2.25 -6.90 17.61
N ARG A 126 -1.17 -6.79 18.40
CA ARG A 126 -1.02 -7.50 19.67
C ARG A 126 -2.16 -7.25 20.67
N ASP A 127 -2.66 -6.03 20.71
CA ASP A 127 -3.68 -5.61 21.67
C ASP A 127 -5.11 -5.69 21.07
N PHE A 128 -5.27 -6.30 19.88
CA PHE A 128 -6.56 -6.51 19.24
C PHE A 128 -7.07 -7.92 19.51
N THR A 129 -8.36 -8.03 19.80
CA THR A 129 -9.09 -9.30 19.74
C THR A 129 -9.44 -9.63 18.29
N ASP A 130 -9.71 -10.91 17.98
CA ASP A 130 -10.15 -11.34 16.63
C ASP A 130 -11.39 -10.57 16.17
N ARG A 131 -12.35 -10.30 17.08
CA ARG A 131 -13.55 -9.52 16.79
C ARG A 131 -13.23 -8.08 16.39
N GLU A 132 -12.26 -7.46 17.04
CA GLU A 132 -11.81 -6.10 16.70
C GLU A 132 -11.06 -6.08 15.36
N ILE A 133 -10.29 -7.10 15.05
CA ILE A 133 -9.65 -7.28 13.73
C ILE A 133 -10.72 -7.36 12.64
N GLU A 134 -11.74 -8.21 12.80
CA GLU A 134 -12.85 -8.34 11.84
C GLU A 134 -13.60 -7.02 11.64
N GLU A 135 -13.89 -6.31 12.73
CA GLU A 135 -14.56 -5.01 12.66
C GLU A 135 -13.68 -3.94 12.01
N TYR A 136 -12.39 -3.89 12.34
CA TYR A 136 -11.44 -2.97 11.72
C TYR A 136 -11.29 -3.25 10.23
N PHE A 137 -11.20 -4.52 9.82
CA PHE A 137 -11.17 -4.93 8.42
C PHE A 137 -12.43 -4.47 7.66
N ARG A 138 -13.60 -4.70 8.23
CA ARG A 138 -14.87 -4.26 7.66
C ARG A 138 -14.96 -2.74 7.52
N LEU A 139 -14.50 -1.98 8.53
CA LEU A 139 -14.50 -0.52 8.54
C LEU A 139 -13.46 0.05 7.58
N SER A 140 -12.27 -0.55 7.47
CA SER A 140 -11.25 -0.16 6.49
C SER A 140 -11.76 -0.30 5.06
N GLY A 141 -12.52 -1.37 4.75
CA GLY A 141 -13.19 -1.54 3.46
C GLY A 141 -14.20 -0.43 3.14
N LYS A 142 -14.93 0.09 4.16
CA LYS A 142 -15.79 1.29 3.97
C LYS A 142 -14.97 2.54 3.69
N MET A 143 -13.86 2.72 4.38
CA MET A 143 -12.95 3.84 4.15
C MET A 143 -12.34 3.81 2.75
N MET A 144 -11.97 2.63 2.25
CA MET A 144 -11.48 2.46 0.88
C MET A 144 -12.52 2.92 -0.17
N LYS A 145 -13.80 2.62 0.02
CA LYS A 145 -14.87 3.17 -0.83
C LYS A 145 -14.99 4.70 -0.70
N GLY A 146 -14.72 5.23 0.47
CA GLY A 146 -14.72 6.68 0.75
C GLY A 146 -13.71 7.46 -0.09
N PHE A 147 -12.56 6.87 -0.47
CA PHE A 147 -11.61 7.52 -1.37
C PHE A 147 -12.20 7.76 -2.77
N GLY A 148 -13.01 6.84 -3.28
CA GLY A 148 -13.72 7.06 -4.55
C GLY A 148 -14.72 8.22 -4.49
N TYR A 149 -15.43 8.37 -3.37
CA TYR A 149 -16.34 9.51 -3.16
C TYR A 149 -15.57 10.83 -3.05
N LEU A 150 -14.41 10.82 -2.38
CA LEU A 150 -13.55 12.00 -2.26
C LEU A 150 -13.02 12.44 -3.64
N GLU A 151 -12.57 11.50 -4.46
CA GLU A 151 -12.10 11.79 -5.82
C GLU A 151 -13.20 12.39 -6.70
N ASN A 152 -14.41 11.83 -6.63
CA ASN A 152 -15.57 12.38 -7.34
C ASN A 152 -15.90 13.81 -6.87
N CYS A 153 -15.92 14.04 -5.56
CA CYS A 153 -16.17 15.36 -4.98
C CYS A 153 -15.17 16.41 -5.51
N PHE A 154 -13.88 16.10 -5.51
CA PHE A 154 -12.86 17.03 -6.02
C PHE A 154 -12.97 17.25 -7.54
N ARG A 155 -13.37 16.26 -8.30
CA ARG A 155 -13.64 16.41 -9.73
C ARG A 155 -14.80 17.37 -9.98
N GLU A 156 -15.92 17.20 -9.27
CA GLU A 156 -17.09 18.08 -9.35
C GLU A 156 -16.75 19.53 -8.95
N MET A 157 -16.01 19.72 -7.84
CA MET A 157 -15.55 21.06 -7.42
C MET A 157 -14.69 21.74 -8.50
N LYS A 158 -13.83 20.98 -9.17
CA LYS A 158 -13.00 21.50 -10.26
C LYS A 158 -13.84 21.89 -11.49
N GLU A 159 -14.81 21.07 -11.85
CA GLU A 159 -15.75 21.34 -12.97
C GLU A 159 -16.61 22.58 -12.69
N ASN A 160 -16.98 22.83 -11.42
CA ASN A 160 -17.77 23.98 -10.99
C ASN A 160 -16.93 25.25 -10.77
N GLY A 161 -15.60 25.18 -10.93
CA GLY A 161 -14.73 26.34 -10.72
C GLY A 161 -14.53 26.74 -9.24
N GLU A 162 -14.73 25.79 -8.31
CA GLU A 162 -14.57 26.01 -6.86
C GLU A 162 -13.12 25.77 -6.37
N MET A 163 -12.25 25.31 -7.28
CA MET A 163 -10.83 25.02 -7.03
C MET A 163 -9.94 25.61 -8.13
#